data_7f0a9c4cf361a169a56f8c0ff58ccf46
#
_entry.id   7f0a9c4cf361a169a56f8c0ff58ccf46
#
_cell.length_a   1.000
_cell.length_b   1.000
_cell.length_c   1.000
_cell.angle_alpha   90.00
_cell.angle_beta   90.00
_cell.angle_gamma   90.00
#
_symmetry.space_group_name_H-M   'P 1'
#
loop_
_entity.id
_entity.type
_entity.pdbx_description
1 polymer ?
#
loop_
_entity_poly.entity_id
_entity_poly.type
_entity_poly.pdbx_seq_one_letter_code
_entity_poly.pdbx_strand_id
1 'polypeptide(L)'
;MSVANNCPHQAYCDMREQTDMRFISQLTRNTFAIILAGGRGSRLKQLTDYRSKPAVPFAGKFRIIDFTLSNCVNSGIRRIGVATQYKAHSLIRHIQRGWSFLDGRFDEFIQLLPAQQQIDETQWYQGTADAVYQNMHFLRRYDPEHILIVAGDHIYKMDYGRMLAYHATQCADMTVGCIDVSLADAREFGVMGVDGDNRVVEFVEKPQDPPAIPGRPDRALASMGIYIFNARFLFEQLQRDALTRSSSRDFGKDIIPYIVPRYRVFAHRFADSCVGMTDDIPYWRDVGTIDAYWEANMEMTKVTPELNLYDRDWPIWTYQEQLPPA
;
A
#
# COMPACT_ATOMS: atom_id res chain seq x y z
N MET A 1 -2.91 27.04 28.20
CA MET A 1 -3.84 25.96 28.59
C MET A 1 -3.64 24.83 27.60
N SER A 2 -2.91 23.80 28.01
CA SER A 2 -2.59 22.62 27.20
C SER A 2 -3.86 21.78 27.07
N VAL A 3 -4.40 21.67 25.88
CA VAL A 3 -5.48 20.71 25.57
C VAL A 3 -4.78 19.36 25.48
N ALA A 4 -4.86 18.59 26.57
CA ALA A 4 -4.49 17.17 26.53
C ALA A 4 -5.40 16.49 25.51
N ASN A 5 -4.85 16.12 24.34
CA ASN A 5 -5.49 15.25 23.40
C ASN A 5 -5.72 13.89 24.07
N ASN A 6 -6.88 13.69 24.67
CA ASN A 6 -7.33 12.36 25.05
C ASN A 6 -7.49 11.56 23.75
N CYS A 7 -6.50 10.71 23.48
CA CYS A 7 -6.63 9.70 22.44
C CYS A 7 -7.83 8.80 22.84
N PRO A 8 -8.90 8.72 22.02
CA PRO A 8 -10.07 7.88 22.35
C PRO A 8 -9.70 6.39 22.51
N HIS A 9 -8.50 6.00 22.10
CA HIS A 9 -7.97 4.65 22.21
C HIS A 9 -7.13 4.38 23.48
N GLN A 10 -7.06 5.30 24.44
CA GLN A 10 -6.31 5.08 25.69
C GLN A 10 -6.80 3.83 26.45
N ALA A 11 -8.07 3.49 26.33
CA ALA A 11 -8.64 2.25 26.87
C ALA A 11 -8.10 0.98 26.19
N TYR A 12 -7.55 1.09 24.98
CA TYR A 12 -6.94 -0.03 24.23
C TYR A 12 -5.42 -0.18 24.52
N CYS A 13 -4.75 0.88 24.96
CA CYS A 13 -3.32 0.83 25.29
C CYS A 13 -3.00 -0.01 26.53
N ASP A 14 -3.98 -0.24 27.42
CA ASP A 14 -3.80 -1.06 28.63
C ASP A 14 -3.92 -2.58 28.38
N MET A 15 -4.29 -3.00 27.17
CA MET A 15 -4.31 -4.41 26.77
C MET A 15 -3.00 -4.82 26.12
N ARG A 16 -1.90 -4.61 26.82
CA ARG A 16 -0.60 -5.14 26.41
C ARG A 16 -0.60 -6.67 26.53
N GLU A 17 -0.18 -7.32 25.45
CA GLU A 17 0.33 -8.70 25.33
C GLU A 17 -0.52 -9.79 24.67
N GLN A 18 -1.73 -9.55 24.22
CA GLN A 18 -2.32 -10.49 23.26
C GLN A 18 -2.81 -9.72 22.06
N THR A 19 -2.24 -10.03 20.89
CA THR A 19 -2.78 -9.63 19.58
C THR A 19 -4.15 -10.32 19.47
N ASP A 20 -5.16 -9.77 20.17
CA ASP A 20 -6.50 -10.36 20.19
C ASP A 20 -7.04 -10.31 18.77
N MET A 21 -7.32 -11.47 18.21
CA MET A 21 -7.88 -11.63 16.87
C MET A 21 -9.15 -10.76 16.69
N ARG A 22 -9.89 -10.52 17.78
CA ARG A 22 -11.05 -9.61 17.77
C ARG A 22 -10.64 -8.15 17.57
N PHE A 23 -9.55 -7.72 18.19
CA PHE A 23 -9.02 -6.37 18.05
C PHE A 23 -8.59 -6.12 16.60
N ILE A 24 -7.78 -7.01 16.02
CA ILE A 24 -7.39 -6.91 14.61
C ILE A 24 -8.61 -6.93 13.68
N SER A 25 -9.56 -7.84 13.92
CA SER A 25 -10.78 -7.94 13.13
C SER A 25 -11.63 -6.66 13.18
N GLN A 26 -11.67 -5.96 14.31
CA GLN A 26 -12.33 -4.68 14.43
C GLN A 26 -11.60 -3.59 13.65
N LEU A 27 -10.27 -3.50 13.79
CA LEU A 27 -9.44 -2.55 13.04
C LEU A 27 -9.60 -2.72 11.53
N THR A 28 -9.48 -3.96 11.03
CA THR A 28 -9.57 -4.24 9.59
C THR A 28 -10.98 -3.95 9.04
N ARG A 29 -12.04 -4.21 9.81
CA ARG A 29 -13.42 -3.90 9.43
C ARG A 29 -13.65 -2.39 9.31
N ASN A 30 -13.04 -1.58 10.18
CA ASN A 30 -13.15 -0.12 10.20
C ASN A 30 -12.13 0.56 9.27
N THR A 31 -11.39 -0.22 8.49
CA THR A 31 -10.39 0.28 7.54
C THR A 31 -10.95 0.28 6.13
N PHE A 32 -10.67 1.35 5.39
CA PHE A 32 -10.86 1.44 3.95
C PHE A 32 -9.50 1.38 3.25
N ALA A 33 -9.31 0.44 2.33
CA ALA A 33 -8.09 0.36 1.53
C ALA A 33 -8.24 1.11 0.20
N ILE A 34 -7.23 1.89 -0.17
CA ILE A 34 -7.10 2.51 -1.49
C ILE A 34 -5.87 1.95 -2.16
N ILE A 35 -6.10 1.28 -3.29
CA ILE A 35 -5.04 0.75 -4.14
C ILE A 35 -4.77 1.76 -5.26
N LEU A 36 -3.55 2.30 -5.31
CA LEU A 36 -3.10 3.21 -6.34
C LEU A 36 -2.66 2.40 -7.56
N ALA A 37 -3.47 2.40 -8.61
CA ALA A 37 -3.29 1.61 -9.83
C ALA A 37 -3.21 2.47 -11.10
N GLY A 38 -2.86 3.74 -10.97
CA GLY A 38 -2.92 4.75 -12.04
C GLY A 38 -1.60 5.00 -12.81
N GLY A 39 -0.49 4.39 -12.41
CA GLY A 39 0.82 4.63 -13.00
C GLY A 39 0.91 4.20 -14.47
N ARG A 40 1.65 4.99 -15.30
CA ARG A 40 1.85 4.69 -16.74
C ARG A 40 2.64 3.41 -16.99
N GLY A 41 3.54 3.03 -16.08
CA GLY A 41 4.39 1.84 -16.23
C GLY A 41 5.33 1.88 -17.43
N SER A 42 5.73 3.07 -17.90
CA SER A 42 6.48 3.27 -19.16
C SER A 42 7.81 2.49 -19.22
N ARG A 43 8.42 2.19 -18.06
CA ARG A 43 9.66 1.41 -17.97
C ARG A 43 9.48 -0.06 -18.39
N LEU A 44 8.24 -0.59 -18.38
CA LEU A 44 7.89 -1.93 -18.86
C LEU A 44 7.61 -2.00 -20.37
N LYS A 45 7.76 -0.88 -21.09
CA LYS A 45 7.69 -0.78 -22.55
C LYS A 45 6.46 -1.53 -23.12
N GLN A 46 6.66 -2.52 -24.00
CA GLN A 46 5.61 -3.28 -24.71
C GLN A 46 4.63 -3.99 -23.77
N LEU A 47 5.04 -4.37 -22.56
CA LEU A 47 4.13 -4.99 -21.57
C LEU A 47 3.00 -4.06 -21.15
N THR A 48 3.20 -2.74 -21.26
CA THR A 48 2.24 -1.72 -20.88
C THR A 48 1.68 -0.91 -22.05
N ASP A 49 1.86 -1.34 -23.29
CA ASP A 49 1.32 -0.65 -24.48
C ASP A 49 -0.22 -0.63 -24.49
N TYR A 50 -0.87 -1.68 -23.98
CA TYR A 50 -2.33 -1.83 -24.00
C TYR A 50 -2.95 -2.01 -22.61
N ARG A 51 -2.16 -1.92 -21.56
CA ARG A 51 -2.60 -2.14 -20.15
C ARG A 51 -1.77 -1.35 -19.17
N SER A 52 -2.34 -1.05 -18.00
CA SER A 52 -1.58 -0.49 -16.88
C SER A 52 -0.66 -1.54 -16.23
N LYS A 53 0.41 -1.13 -15.53
CA LYS A 53 1.35 -2.03 -14.84
C LYS A 53 0.63 -3.02 -13.91
N PRO A 54 -0.34 -2.62 -13.06
CA PRO A 54 -1.10 -3.55 -12.21
C PRO A 54 -1.82 -4.68 -12.96
N ALA A 55 -2.15 -4.47 -14.24
CA ALA A 55 -2.84 -5.46 -15.09
C ALA A 55 -1.89 -6.37 -15.87
N VAL A 56 -0.58 -6.22 -15.74
CA VAL A 56 0.41 -7.09 -16.39
C VAL A 56 0.32 -8.50 -15.80
N PRO A 57 0.29 -9.57 -16.63
CA PRO A 57 0.32 -10.96 -16.15
C PRO A 57 1.61 -11.25 -15.38
N PHE A 58 1.52 -12.10 -14.36
CA PHE A 58 2.64 -12.54 -13.55
C PHE A 58 2.52 -14.03 -13.21
N ALA A 59 3.63 -14.77 -13.17
CA ALA A 59 3.71 -16.19 -12.84
C ALA A 59 2.67 -17.05 -13.61
N GLY A 60 2.42 -16.73 -14.88
CA GLY A 60 1.55 -17.47 -15.78
C GLY A 60 0.05 -17.43 -15.47
N LYS A 61 -0.36 -17.12 -14.26
CA LYS A 61 -1.76 -17.19 -13.80
C LYS A 61 -2.29 -15.85 -13.29
N PHE A 62 -1.50 -15.10 -12.54
CA PHE A 62 -1.90 -13.91 -11.81
C PHE A 62 -1.73 -12.63 -12.64
N ARG A 63 -2.27 -11.53 -12.11
CA ARG A 63 -1.86 -10.18 -12.46
C ARG A 63 -1.18 -9.53 -11.26
N ILE A 64 -0.34 -8.55 -11.49
CA ILE A 64 0.43 -7.89 -10.41
C ILE A 64 -0.51 -7.39 -9.30
N ILE A 65 -1.66 -6.80 -9.65
CA ILE A 65 -2.61 -6.28 -8.65
C ILE A 65 -3.23 -7.37 -7.75
N ASP A 66 -3.27 -8.62 -8.20
CA ASP A 66 -3.87 -9.70 -7.44
C ASP A 66 -3.17 -9.92 -6.10
N PHE A 67 -1.88 -9.63 -6.00
CA PHE A 67 -1.12 -9.71 -4.74
C PHE A 67 -1.62 -8.69 -3.72
N THR A 68 -1.72 -7.42 -4.11
CA THR A 68 -2.21 -6.37 -3.21
C THR A 68 -3.68 -6.57 -2.83
N LEU A 69 -4.54 -6.96 -3.77
CA LEU A 69 -5.94 -7.27 -3.51
C LEU A 69 -6.08 -8.47 -2.56
N SER A 70 -5.29 -9.54 -2.79
CA SER A 70 -5.28 -10.72 -1.93
C SER A 70 -4.81 -10.39 -0.52
N ASN A 71 -3.77 -9.57 -0.39
CA ASN A 71 -3.31 -9.11 0.92
C ASN A 71 -4.41 -8.36 1.68
N CYS A 72 -5.16 -7.46 1.02
CA CYS A 72 -6.31 -6.79 1.64
C CYS A 72 -7.36 -7.79 2.14
N VAL A 73 -7.79 -8.70 1.25
CA VAL A 73 -8.84 -9.67 1.56
C VAL A 73 -8.40 -10.65 2.64
N ASN A 74 -7.19 -11.18 2.57
CA ASN A 74 -6.66 -12.12 3.55
C ASN A 74 -6.43 -11.46 4.92
N SER A 75 -6.07 -10.16 4.94
CA SER A 75 -5.99 -9.37 6.18
C SER A 75 -7.35 -9.03 6.81
N GLY A 76 -8.47 -9.36 6.14
CA GLY A 76 -9.81 -9.02 6.63
C GLY A 76 -10.33 -7.64 6.23
N ILE A 77 -9.60 -6.90 5.36
CA ILE A 77 -10.07 -5.61 4.81
C ILE A 77 -10.99 -5.89 3.64
N ARG A 78 -12.24 -5.41 3.72
CA ARG A 78 -13.31 -5.73 2.78
C ARG A 78 -13.84 -4.54 1.98
N ARG A 79 -13.46 -3.31 2.35
CA ARG A 79 -13.83 -2.07 1.65
C ARG A 79 -12.62 -1.58 0.90
N ILE A 80 -12.60 -1.80 -0.42
CA ILE A 80 -11.42 -1.56 -1.25
C ILE A 80 -11.78 -0.66 -2.42
N GLY A 81 -11.07 0.46 -2.55
CA GLY A 81 -11.12 1.34 -3.72
C GLY A 81 -9.88 1.13 -4.59
N VAL A 82 -10.05 1.00 -5.89
CA VAL A 82 -8.94 0.91 -6.84
C VAL A 82 -8.92 2.15 -7.71
N ALA A 83 -7.98 3.06 -7.42
CA ALA A 83 -7.80 4.29 -8.18
C ALA A 83 -7.11 3.99 -9.51
N THR A 84 -7.81 4.23 -10.61
CA THR A 84 -7.34 3.91 -11.97
C THR A 84 -7.28 5.16 -12.84
N GLN A 85 -6.32 5.22 -13.77
CA GLN A 85 -6.16 6.37 -14.66
C GLN A 85 -5.84 5.93 -16.10
N TYR A 86 -4.64 5.40 -16.34
CA TYR A 86 -4.18 5.06 -17.70
C TYR A 86 -4.53 3.61 -18.05
N LYS A 87 -4.94 3.38 -19.33
CA LYS A 87 -5.12 2.06 -19.93
C LYS A 87 -5.83 1.06 -19.00
N ALA A 88 -6.85 1.54 -18.28
CA ALA A 88 -7.50 0.82 -17.20
C ALA A 88 -8.42 -0.31 -17.68
N HIS A 89 -8.80 -0.38 -18.97
CA HIS A 89 -9.80 -1.32 -19.48
C HIS A 89 -9.49 -2.79 -19.13
N SER A 90 -8.25 -3.21 -19.34
CA SER A 90 -7.82 -4.58 -19.00
C SER A 90 -7.87 -4.86 -17.49
N LEU A 91 -7.52 -3.87 -16.67
CA LEU A 91 -7.60 -3.94 -15.21
C LEU A 91 -9.05 -4.00 -14.74
N ILE A 92 -9.91 -3.12 -15.25
CA ILE A 92 -11.34 -3.07 -14.93
C ILE A 92 -12.00 -4.42 -15.21
N ARG A 93 -11.79 -4.96 -16.41
CA ARG A 93 -12.32 -6.26 -16.80
C ARG A 93 -11.83 -7.40 -15.89
N HIS A 94 -10.55 -7.38 -15.49
CA HIS A 94 -9.99 -8.39 -14.60
C HIS A 94 -10.64 -8.34 -13.21
N ILE A 95 -10.75 -7.15 -12.63
CA ILE A 95 -11.38 -6.95 -11.32
C ILE A 95 -12.86 -7.34 -11.36
N GLN A 96 -13.61 -6.91 -12.35
CA GLN A 96 -15.03 -7.23 -12.47
C GLN A 96 -15.29 -8.74 -12.61
N ARG A 97 -14.39 -9.49 -13.24
CA ARG A 97 -14.56 -10.94 -13.44
C ARG A 97 -14.04 -11.77 -12.27
N GLY A 98 -12.92 -11.37 -11.67
CA GLY A 98 -12.23 -12.17 -10.67
C GLY A 98 -12.54 -11.82 -9.23
N TRP A 99 -13.03 -10.61 -8.98
CA TRP A 99 -13.10 -10.04 -7.63
C TRP A 99 -14.53 -9.65 -7.21
N SER A 100 -15.55 -10.28 -7.80
CA SER A 100 -16.96 -10.03 -7.51
C SER A 100 -17.53 -10.92 -6.38
N PHE A 101 -16.70 -11.59 -5.62
CA PHE A 101 -17.14 -12.49 -4.54
C PHE A 101 -17.40 -11.79 -3.19
N LEU A 102 -17.04 -10.53 -3.05
CA LEU A 102 -17.41 -9.71 -1.89
C LEU A 102 -18.89 -9.33 -1.96
N ASP A 103 -19.58 -9.40 -0.82
CA ASP A 103 -21.01 -9.23 -0.77
C ASP A 103 -21.41 -7.82 -0.28
N GLY A 104 -21.91 -7.00 -1.18
CA GLY A 104 -22.37 -5.64 -0.89
C GLY A 104 -23.48 -5.54 0.18
N ARG A 105 -24.19 -6.65 0.49
CA ARG A 105 -25.16 -6.67 1.61
C ARG A 105 -24.49 -6.56 2.98
N PHE A 106 -23.20 -6.93 3.06
CA PHE A 106 -22.38 -6.77 4.26
C PHE A 106 -21.45 -5.56 4.17
N ASP A 107 -21.69 -4.66 3.21
CA ASP A 107 -20.85 -3.49 2.95
C ASP A 107 -19.40 -3.87 2.56
N GLU A 108 -19.25 -5.01 1.88
CA GLU A 108 -17.99 -5.54 1.37
C GLU A 108 -17.94 -5.36 -0.16
N PHE A 109 -16.91 -4.72 -0.66
CA PHE A 109 -16.81 -4.43 -2.10
C PHE A 109 -15.38 -4.10 -2.55
N ILE A 110 -15.16 -4.24 -3.87
CA ILE A 110 -14.05 -3.62 -4.58
C ILE A 110 -14.64 -2.62 -5.58
N GLN A 111 -14.44 -1.34 -5.30
CA GLN A 111 -14.95 -0.24 -6.13
C GLN A 111 -13.83 0.32 -7.00
N LEU A 112 -14.09 0.38 -8.31
CA LEU A 112 -13.22 1.11 -9.23
C LEU A 112 -13.44 2.62 -9.06
N LEU A 113 -12.34 3.35 -8.89
CA LEU A 113 -12.29 4.80 -8.74
C LEU A 113 -11.51 5.38 -9.93
N PRO A 114 -12.14 5.53 -11.10
CA PRO A 114 -11.49 6.13 -12.25
C PRO A 114 -11.28 7.62 -12.04
N ALA A 115 -10.19 8.18 -12.57
CA ALA A 115 -10.01 9.62 -12.63
C ALA A 115 -11.20 10.23 -13.39
N GLN A 116 -11.91 11.15 -12.75
CA GLN A 116 -13.09 11.81 -13.31
C GLN A 116 -12.72 13.20 -13.82
N GLN A 117 -13.18 13.55 -15.01
CA GLN A 117 -13.18 14.93 -15.47
C GLN A 117 -14.31 15.67 -14.74
N GLN A 118 -14.00 16.61 -13.90
CA GLN A 118 -14.98 17.56 -13.39
C GLN A 118 -15.24 18.65 -14.45
N ILE A 119 -16.43 19.24 -14.45
CA ILE A 119 -16.99 20.04 -15.57
C ILE A 119 -16.07 21.17 -16.05
N ASP A 120 -15.15 21.66 -15.22
CA ASP A 120 -14.26 22.79 -15.56
C ASP A 120 -12.77 22.44 -15.61
N GLU A 121 -12.35 21.21 -15.31
CA GLU A 121 -10.94 20.83 -15.31
C GLU A 121 -10.73 19.46 -15.97
N THR A 122 -10.07 19.48 -17.13
CA THR A 122 -9.59 18.27 -17.86
C THR A 122 -8.37 17.68 -17.17
N GLN A 123 -8.41 17.47 -15.84
CA GLN A 123 -7.23 17.05 -15.12
C GLN A 123 -7.34 15.60 -14.66
N TRP A 124 -6.39 14.81 -15.14
CA TRP A 124 -6.02 13.51 -14.62
C TRP A 124 -5.46 13.67 -13.20
N TYR A 125 -5.36 12.59 -12.41
CA TYR A 125 -4.66 12.65 -11.13
C TYR A 125 -3.25 13.24 -11.31
N GLN A 126 -2.98 14.35 -10.64
CA GLN A 126 -1.69 15.06 -10.74
C GLN A 126 -0.57 14.32 -10.02
N GLY A 127 -0.92 13.61 -8.93
CA GLY A 127 -0.02 12.82 -8.12
C GLY A 127 -0.77 11.76 -7.30
N THR A 128 -0.05 11.03 -6.50
CA THR A 128 -0.59 9.95 -5.67
C THR A 128 -1.56 10.46 -4.59
N ALA A 129 -1.27 11.62 -4.00
CA ALA A 129 -2.14 12.25 -3.01
C ALA A 129 -3.41 12.83 -3.66
N ASP A 130 -3.31 13.36 -4.89
CA ASP A 130 -4.45 13.85 -5.64
C ASP A 130 -5.46 12.75 -5.96
N ALA A 131 -4.99 11.54 -6.25
CA ALA A 131 -5.87 10.39 -6.48
C ALA A 131 -6.74 10.08 -5.26
N VAL A 132 -6.21 10.24 -4.06
CA VAL A 132 -6.98 10.06 -2.81
C VAL A 132 -7.86 11.29 -2.54
N TYR A 133 -7.35 12.49 -2.75
CA TYR A 133 -8.09 13.73 -2.54
C TYR A 133 -9.37 13.81 -3.39
N GLN A 134 -9.29 13.53 -4.69
CA GLN A 134 -10.44 13.57 -5.58
C GLN A 134 -11.52 12.55 -5.21
N ASN A 135 -11.15 11.45 -4.53
CA ASN A 135 -12.08 10.43 -4.05
C ASN A 135 -12.48 10.58 -2.57
N MET A 136 -12.05 11.66 -1.91
CA MET A 136 -12.27 11.87 -0.47
C MET A 136 -13.76 11.91 -0.09
N HIS A 137 -14.62 12.49 -0.94
CA HIS A 137 -16.05 12.53 -0.72
C HIS A 137 -16.67 11.12 -0.68
N PHE A 138 -16.17 10.22 -1.53
CA PHE A 138 -16.58 8.81 -1.55
C PHE A 138 -16.14 8.11 -0.27
N LEU A 139 -14.90 8.29 0.17
CA LEU A 139 -14.36 7.68 1.38
C LEU A 139 -15.14 8.10 2.64
N ARG A 140 -15.47 9.39 2.75
CA ARG A 140 -16.20 9.93 3.89
C ARG A 140 -17.59 9.31 4.08
N ARG A 141 -18.22 8.80 3.03
CA ARG A 141 -19.53 8.14 3.12
C ARG A 141 -19.51 6.85 3.93
N TYR A 142 -18.35 6.20 4.02
CA TYR A 142 -18.17 4.95 4.76
C TYR A 142 -17.61 5.16 6.16
N ASP A 143 -17.33 6.40 6.54
CA ASP A 143 -16.85 6.82 7.87
C ASP A 143 -15.77 5.88 8.45
N PRO A 144 -14.68 5.60 7.72
CA PRO A 144 -13.64 4.71 8.18
C PRO A 144 -12.83 5.35 9.33
N GLU A 145 -12.35 4.54 10.26
CA GLU A 145 -11.39 4.99 11.27
C GLU A 145 -9.99 5.14 10.67
N HIS A 146 -9.63 4.19 9.80
CA HIS A 146 -8.31 4.14 9.18
C HIS A 146 -8.42 4.07 7.65
N ILE A 147 -7.45 4.67 6.97
CA ILE A 147 -7.25 4.54 5.53
C ILE A 147 -5.91 3.84 5.31
N LEU A 148 -5.97 2.68 4.63
CA LEU A 148 -4.79 1.99 4.10
C LEU A 148 -4.57 2.43 2.66
N ILE A 149 -3.42 3.01 2.35
CA ILE A 149 -3.02 3.38 0.98
C ILE A 149 -1.90 2.45 0.56
N VAL A 150 -2.08 1.78 -0.58
CA VAL A 150 -1.12 0.79 -1.09
C VAL A 150 -0.89 0.96 -2.58
N ALA A 151 0.33 0.71 -3.03
CA ALA A 151 0.64 0.58 -4.45
C ALA A 151 0.12 -0.77 -4.98
N GLY A 152 -0.53 -0.74 -6.15
CA GLY A 152 -1.09 -1.94 -6.80
C GLY A 152 -0.14 -2.61 -7.79
N ASP A 153 1.18 -2.40 -7.68
CA ASP A 153 2.15 -2.74 -8.72
C ASP A 153 3.40 -3.46 -8.19
N HIS A 154 3.34 -4.02 -6.97
CA HIS A 154 4.40 -4.80 -6.34
C HIS A 154 3.98 -6.25 -6.09
N ILE A 155 4.97 -7.15 -6.01
CA ILE A 155 4.77 -8.57 -5.73
C ILE A 155 5.27 -8.87 -4.31
N TYR A 156 4.35 -9.22 -3.41
CA TYR A 156 4.63 -9.54 -2.02
C TYR A 156 3.41 -10.15 -1.33
N LYS A 157 3.62 -10.77 -0.18
CA LYS A 157 2.56 -11.21 0.73
C LYS A 157 2.73 -10.52 2.08
N MET A 158 1.68 -9.88 2.58
CA MET A 158 1.70 -9.10 3.82
C MET A 158 0.35 -9.12 4.52
N ASP A 159 0.37 -9.31 5.83
CA ASP A 159 -0.78 -9.12 6.71
C ASP A 159 -0.85 -7.65 7.17
N TYR A 160 -1.77 -6.90 6.57
CA TYR A 160 -2.01 -5.50 6.96
C TYR A 160 -2.68 -5.37 8.33
N GLY A 161 -3.31 -6.43 8.84
CA GLY A 161 -3.89 -6.44 10.18
C GLY A 161 -2.83 -6.24 11.26
N ARG A 162 -1.65 -6.85 11.09
CA ARG A 162 -0.50 -6.64 11.99
C ARG A 162 0.00 -5.19 11.96
N MET A 163 0.10 -4.61 10.78
CA MET A 163 0.50 -3.20 10.64
C MET A 163 -0.55 -2.24 11.23
N LEU A 164 -1.85 -2.55 11.09
CA LEU A 164 -2.95 -1.79 11.72
C LEU A 164 -2.88 -1.89 13.25
N ALA A 165 -2.63 -3.07 13.80
CA ALA A 165 -2.46 -3.25 15.24
C ALA A 165 -1.27 -2.43 15.76
N TYR A 166 -0.15 -2.45 15.05
CA TYR A 166 1.00 -1.61 15.38
C TYR A 166 0.65 -0.12 15.34
N HIS A 167 -0.02 0.35 14.27
CA HIS A 167 -0.48 1.74 14.12
C HIS A 167 -1.33 2.19 15.32
N ALA A 168 -2.31 1.39 15.70
CA ALA A 168 -3.19 1.66 16.83
C ALA A 168 -2.43 1.67 18.17
N THR A 169 -1.54 0.68 18.40
CA THR A 169 -0.74 0.57 19.63
C THR A 169 0.21 1.76 19.79
N GLN A 170 0.80 2.25 18.71
CA GLN A 170 1.63 3.44 18.71
C GLN A 170 0.84 4.74 18.81
N CYS A 171 -0.50 4.70 18.79
CA CYS A 171 -1.36 5.89 18.64
C CYS A 171 -0.83 6.79 17.50
N ALA A 172 -0.43 6.21 16.39
CA ALA A 172 0.19 6.93 15.28
C ALA A 172 -0.83 7.77 14.50
N ASP A 173 -0.40 8.90 13.95
CA ASP A 173 -1.18 9.65 12.96
C ASP A 173 -1.00 9.02 11.58
N MET A 174 0.22 8.51 11.32
CA MET A 174 0.58 7.77 10.13
C MET A 174 1.58 6.65 10.46
N THR A 175 1.45 5.53 9.77
CA THR A 175 2.45 4.44 9.77
C THR A 175 2.89 4.16 8.34
N VAL A 176 4.20 4.03 8.12
CA VAL A 176 4.80 3.73 6.82
C VAL A 176 5.34 2.30 6.83
N GLY A 177 4.86 1.47 5.91
CA GLY A 177 5.46 0.15 5.65
C GLY A 177 6.82 0.30 4.98
N CYS A 178 7.84 -0.32 5.54
CA CYS A 178 9.21 -0.19 5.07
C CYS A 178 9.95 -1.51 4.99
N ILE A 179 10.94 -1.55 4.12
CA ILE A 179 11.83 -2.70 3.90
C ILE A 179 13.29 -2.27 4.03
N ASP A 180 14.10 -3.16 4.57
CA ASP A 180 15.55 -2.98 4.66
C ASP A 180 16.19 -3.24 3.29
N VAL A 181 16.85 -2.24 2.74
CA VAL A 181 17.55 -2.33 1.44
C VAL A 181 19.00 -1.89 1.56
N SER A 182 19.83 -2.23 0.56
CA SER A 182 21.19 -1.68 0.47
C SER A 182 21.14 -0.15 0.24
N LEU A 183 22.21 0.57 0.62
CA LEU A 183 22.29 2.02 0.34
C LEU A 183 22.23 2.33 -1.16
N ALA A 184 22.71 1.41 -2.01
CA ALA A 184 22.67 1.56 -3.46
C ALA A 184 21.22 1.53 -3.98
N ASP A 185 20.43 0.53 -3.54
CA ASP A 185 19.02 0.37 -3.93
C ASP A 185 18.15 1.47 -3.36
N ALA A 186 18.47 1.97 -2.17
CA ALA A 186 17.73 3.01 -1.46
C ALA A 186 17.54 4.30 -2.27
N ARG A 187 18.44 4.59 -3.22
CA ARG A 187 18.39 5.76 -4.10
C ARG A 187 17.17 5.80 -5.03
N GLU A 188 16.54 4.65 -5.24
CA GLU A 188 15.35 4.56 -6.10
C GLU A 188 14.02 4.75 -5.34
N PHE A 189 14.07 4.83 -4.01
CA PHE A 189 12.89 4.86 -3.14
C PHE A 189 12.84 6.11 -2.25
N GLY A 190 11.67 6.37 -1.66
CA GLY A 190 11.59 7.23 -0.48
C GLY A 190 12.25 6.53 0.71
N VAL A 191 13.16 7.21 1.41
CA VAL A 191 13.95 6.64 2.50
C VAL A 191 13.66 7.37 3.80
N MET A 192 13.60 6.59 4.88
CA MET A 192 13.29 7.10 6.21
C MET A 192 14.50 7.01 7.14
N GLY A 193 14.76 8.12 7.87
CA GLY A 193 15.53 8.11 9.10
C GLY A 193 14.57 7.85 10.27
N VAL A 194 14.96 6.96 11.18
CA VAL A 194 14.16 6.60 12.37
C VAL A 194 14.98 6.74 13.63
N ASP A 195 14.30 7.00 14.77
CA ASP A 195 14.88 6.90 16.09
C ASP A 195 14.83 5.46 16.67
N GLY A 196 15.23 5.32 17.94
CA GLY A 196 15.27 4.03 18.64
C GLY A 196 13.91 3.34 18.82
N ASP A 197 12.80 4.10 18.71
CA ASP A 197 11.42 3.63 18.86
C ASP A 197 10.71 3.44 17.49
N ASN A 198 11.46 3.43 16.40
CA ASN A 198 10.95 3.41 15.01
C ASN A 198 10.08 4.63 14.64
N ARG A 199 10.14 5.72 15.39
CA ARG A 199 9.52 6.97 14.98
C ARG A 199 10.31 7.55 13.81
N VAL A 200 9.59 7.94 12.75
CA VAL A 200 10.21 8.56 11.58
C VAL A 200 10.56 10.00 11.94
N VAL A 201 11.83 10.34 11.84
CA VAL A 201 12.37 11.67 12.11
C VAL A 201 12.75 12.42 10.84
N GLU A 202 12.96 11.68 9.76
CA GLU A 202 13.30 12.20 8.44
C GLU A 202 12.69 11.35 7.34
N PHE A 203 12.28 11.96 6.24
CA PHE A 203 11.85 11.28 5.02
C PHE A 203 12.39 12.04 3.80
N VAL A 204 13.11 11.33 2.94
CA VAL A 204 13.72 11.91 1.73
C VAL A 204 13.35 11.05 0.53
N GLU A 205 12.72 11.66 -0.48
CA GLU A 205 12.38 10.98 -1.73
C GLU A 205 13.60 10.89 -2.64
N LYS A 206 14.01 9.65 -2.96
CA LYS A 206 15.12 9.32 -3.86
C LYS A 206 16.42 10.07 -3.54
N PRO A 207 16.94 9.92 -2.30
CA PRO A 207 18.14 10.64 -1.89
C PRO A 207 19.38 10.13 -2.62
N GLN A 208 20.30 11.03 -2.92
CA GLN A 208 21.64 10.64 -3.40
C GLN A 208 22.47 9.99 -2.29
N ASP A 209 22.27 10.46 -1.07
CA ASP A 209 22.92 9.97 0.15
C ASP A 209 21.86 9.53 1.15
N PRO A 210 21.40 8.27 1.08
CA PRO A 210 20.31 7.79 1.91
C PRO A 210 20.70 7.66 3.38
N PRO A 211 19.83 8.08 4.33
CA PRO A 211 20.06 7.86 5.75
C PRO A 211 20.13 6.38 6.07
N ALA A 212 21.18 5.99 6.81
CA ALA A 212 21.36 4.61 7.23
C ALA A 212 20.50 4.27 8.46
N ILE A 213 20.19 2.99 8.63
CA ILE A 213 19.50 2.48 9.82
C ILE A 213 20.44 2.62 11.03
N PRO A 214 19.95 3.10 12.19
CA PRO A 214 20.75 3.11 13.41
C PRO A 214 21.37 1.74 13.74
N GLY A 215 22.70 1.70 13.88
CA GLY A 215 23.45 0.46 14.12
C GLY A 215 23.72 -0.43 12.89
N ARG A 216 23.24 -0.04 11.69
CA ARG A 216 23.44 -0.78 10.42
C ARG A 216 23.81 0.18 9.29
N PRO A 217 25.07 0.63 9.22
CA PRO A 217 25.50 1.70 8.31
C PRO A 217 25.48 1.32 6.83
N ASP A 218 25.33 0.05 6.49
CA ASP A 218 25.23 -0.51 5.14
C ASP A 218 23.78 -0.64 4.63
N ARG A 219 22.78 -0.33 5.48
CA ARG A 219 21.37 -0.54 5.16
C ARG A 219 20.54 0.73 5.39
N ALA A 220 19.49 0.88 4.61
CA ALA A 220 18.50 1.95 4.75
C ALA A 220 17.07 1.39 4.81
N LEU A 221 16.15 2.16 5.41
CA LEU A 221 14.72 1.84 5.42
C LEU A 221 14.04 2.51 4.21
N ALA A 222 13.68 1.71 3.21
CA ALA A 222 12.95 2.17 2.04
C ALA A 222 11.44 2.06 2.25
N SER A 223 10.69 3.08 1.84
CA SER A 223 9.23 3.07 1.82
C SER A 223 8.74 2.11 0.73
N MET A 224 7.80 1.24 1.09
CA MET A 224 7.16 0.31 0.17
C MET A 224 5.94 0.92 -0.54
N GLY A 225 5.61 2.19 -0.29
CA GLY A 225 4.34 2.78 -0.78
C GLY A 225 3.11 2.19 -0.08
N ILE A 226 3.27 1.74 1.16
CA ILE A 226 2.22 1.19 2.02
C ILE A 226 2.07 2.14 3.21
N TYR A 227 0.91 2.76 3.35
CA TYR A 227 0.65 3.78 4.36
C TYR A 227 -0.65 3.50 5.10
N ILE A 228 -0.64 3.60 6.42
CA ILE A 228 -1.85 3.65 7.24
C ILE A 228 -1.96 5.04 7.84
N PHE A 229 -3.14 5.62 7.73
CA PHE A 229 -3.48 6.91 8.32
C PHE A 229 -4.74 6.80 9.17
N ASN A 230 -4.83 7.59 10.24
CA ASN A 230 -6.13 7.96 10.80
C ASN A 230 -6.91 8.72 9.72
N ALA A 231 -8.15 8.32 9.42
CA ALA A 231 -8.90 8.86 8.28
C ALA A 231 -9.11 10.38 8.38
N ARG A 232 -9.49 10.87 9.55
CA ARG A 232 -9.69 12.31 9.78
C ARG A 232 -8.40 13.10 9.55
N PHE A 233 -7.29 12.61 10.09
CA PHE A 233 -5.98 13.22 9.91
C PHE A 233 -5.59 13.28 8.42
N LEU A 234 -5.74 12.17 7.69
CA LEU A 234 -5.48 12.13 6.25
C LEU A 234 -6.28 13.19 5.49
N PHE A 235 -7.58 13.28 5.76
CA PHE A 235 -8.45 14.23 5.07
C PHE A 235 -8.04 15.68 5.32
N GLU A 236 -7.61 16.03 6.52
CA GLU A 236 -7.08 17.34 6.87
C GLU A 236 -5.78 17.64 6.09
N GLN A 237 -4.86 16.67 6.01
CA GLN A 237 -3.60 16.86 5.28
C GLN A 237 -3.81 16.98 3.77
N LEU A 238 -4.70 16.19 3.19
CA LEU A 238 -5.03 16.28 1.76
C LEU A 238 -5.69 17.61 1.41
N GLN A 239 -6.58 18.12 2.26
CA GLN A 239 -7.19 19.45 2.05
C GLN A 239 -6.16 20.57 2.13
N ARG A 240 -5.25 20.52 3.12
CA ARG A 240 -4.14 21.47 3.22
C ARG A 240 -3.27 21.44 1.97
N ASP A 241 -2.90 20.26 1.52
CA ASP A 241 -2.03 20.07 0.34
C ASP A 241 -2.71 20.56 -0.93
N ALA A 242 -4.00 20.31 -1.11
CA ALA A 242 -4.78 20.79 -2.24
C ALA A 242 -4.82 22.32 -2.36
N LEU A 243 -4.70 23.05 -1.25
CA LEU A 243 -4.60 24.52 -1.22
C LEU A 243 -3.19 25.04 -1.49
N THR A 244 -2.18 24.17 -1.47
CA THR A 244 -0.77 24.55 -1.67
C THR A 244 -0.44 24.56 -3.15
N ARG A 245 -0.27 25.76 -3.74
CA ARG A 245 -0.03 25.95 -5.19
C ARG A 245 1.24 25.28 -5.72
N SER A 246 2.28 25.16 -4.89
CA SER A 246 3.58 24.58 -5.26
C SER A 246 3.63 23.06 -5.08
N SER A 247 2.59 22.44 -4.55
CA SER A 247 2.53 20.99 -4.34
C SER A 247 2.45 20.24 -5.67
N SER A 248 3.21 19.15 -5.79
CA SER A 248 3.07 18.16 -6.85
C SER A 248 1.96 17.14 -6.55
N ARG A 249 1.31 17.27 -5.39
CA ARG A 249 0.24 16.42 -4.88
C ARG A 249 0.65 14.94 -4.77
N ASP A 250 1.86 14.74 -4.29
CA ASP A 250 2.47 13.42 -4.11
C ASP A 250 2.72 13.12 -2.63
N PHE A 251 2.46 11.87 -2.21
CA PHE A 251 2.69 11.47 -0.82
C PHE A 251 4.16 11.60 -0.43
N GLY A 252 5.07 11.08 -1.24
CA GLY A 252 6.50 11.05 -0.93
C GLY A 252 7.16 12.43 -0.99
N LYS A 253 6.69 13.33 -1.88
CA LYS A 253 7.30 14.65 -2.09
C LYS A 253 6.70 15.75 -1.22
N ASP A 254 5.38 15.68 -0.97
CA ASP A 254 4.66 16.80 -0.38
C ASP A 254 4.03 16.47 0.98
N ILE A 255 3.31 15.34 1.09
CA ILE A 255 2.58 14.99 2.30
C ILE A 255 3.53 14.51 3.40
N ILE A 256 4.30 13.45 3.15
CA ILE A 256 5.12 12.80 4.18
C ILE A 256 6.20 13.74 4.71
N PRO A 257 6.99 14.45 3.89
CA PRO A 257 7.98 15.40 4.38
C PRO A 257 7.39 16.53 5.24
N TYR A 258 6.14 16.94 4.95
CA TYR A 258 5.47 17.95 5.76
C TYR A 258 5.03 17.41 7.13
N ILE A 259 4.49 16.19 7.19
CA ILE A 259 3.92 15.64 8.43
C ILE A 259 4.98 15.06 9.38
N VAL A 260 6.07 14.50 8.87
CA VAL A 260 7.12 13.85 9.68
C VAL A 260 7.61 14.72 10.85
N PRO A 261 8.00 16.01 10.66
CA PRO A 261 8.50 16.83 11.78
C PRO A 261 7.41 17.35 12.74
N ARG A 262 6.12 17.12 12.44
CA ARG A 262 4.98 17.75 13.15
C ARG A 262 4.07 16.78 13.87
N TYR A 263 4.02 15.54 13.42
CA TYR A 263 3.03 14.54 13.84
C TYR A 263 3.69 13.22 14.23
N ARG A 264 2.91 12.26 14.68
CA ARG A 264 3.37 10.94 15.11
C ARG A 264 3.41 10.00 13.91
N VAL A 265 4.56 9.93 13.26
CA VAL A 265 4.81 9.05 12.11
C VAL A 265 5.74 7.93 12.54
N PHE A 266 5.36 6.67 12.27
CA PHE A 266 6.15 5.50 12.64
C PHE A 266 6.45 4.61 11.43
N ALA A 267 7.62 3.98 11.46
CA ALA A 267 8.02 2.98 10.48
C ALA A 267 7.62 1.59 10.98
N HIS A 268 6.96 0.82 10.13
CA HIS A 268 6.63 -0.59 10.38
C HIS A 268 7.42 -1.46 9.42
N ARG A 269 8.26 -2.34 9.96
CA ARG A 269 9.11 -3.20 9.13
C ARG A 269 8.28 -4.29 8.47
N PHE A 270 8.47 -4.48 7.18
CA PHE A 270 7.80 -5.51 6.39
C PHE A 270 8.02 -6.91 6.98
N ALA A 271 9.22 -7.19 7.50
CA ALA A 271 9.55 -8.44 8.16
C ALA A 271 8.58 -8.83 9.29
N ASP A 272 7.98 -7.83 9.97
CA ASP A 272 7.04 -8.08 11.09
C ASP A 272 5.64 -8.46 10.61
N SER A 273 5.33 -8.29 9.32
CA SER A 273 4.00 -8.52 8.73
C SER A 273 4.03 -9.36 7.45
N CYS A 274 5.20 -9.73 6.92
CA CYS A 274 5.27 -10.60 5.76
C CYS A 274 4.82 -12.03 6.12
N VAL A 275 4.22 -12.71 5.15
CA VAL A 275 3.66 -14.06 5.30
C VAL A 275 4.03 -14.94 4.10
N GLY A 276 3.98 -16.27 4.28
CA GLY A 276 4.21 -17.23 3.21
C GLY A 276 5.64 -17.20 2.66
N MET A 277 6.62 -16.91 3.52
CA MET A 277 8.03 -16.90 3.18
C MET A 277 8.63 -18.30 3.18
N THR A 278 9.59 -18.52 2.31
CA THR A 278 10.52 -19.64 2.40
C THR A 278 11.80 -19.13 3.08
N ASP A 279 12.33 -19.88 4.05
CA ASP A 279 13.57 -19.56 4.78
C ASP A 279 13.56 -18.21 5.55
N ASP A 280 12.39 -17.73 6.01
CA ASP A 280 12.22 -16.49 6.79
C ASP A 280 12.78 -15.22 6.11
N ILE A 281 12.96 -15.25 4.78
CA ILE A 281 13.44 -14.10 4.01
C ILE A 281 12.24 -13.32 3.47
N PRO A 282 12.06 -12.03 3.85
CA PRO A 282 10.98 -11.21 3.33
C PRO A 282 11.05 -11.05 1.81
N TYR A 283 10.02 -11.51 1.09
CA TYR A 283 9.95 -11.41 -0.37
C TYR A 283 9.13 -10.20 -0.80
N TRP A 284 9.79 -9.24 -1.41
CA TRP A 284 9.16 -8.08 -2.04
C TRP A 284 9.91 -7.72 -3.32
N ARG A 285 9.18 -7.49 -4.41
CA ARG A 285 9.75 -7.10 -5.70
C ARG A 285 8.96 -5.93 -6.30
N ASP A 286 9.68 -4.83 -6.59
CA ASP A 286 9.20 -3.81 -7.53
C ASP A 286 9.51 -4.28 -8.95
N VAL A 287 8.54 -4.85 -9.61
CA VAL A 287 8.66 -5.28 -11.02
C VAL A 287 8.50 -4.08 -11.96
N GLY A 288 9.28 -3.03 -11.72
CA GLY A 288 9.17 -1.75 -12.41
C GLY A 288 9.94 -1.67 -13.74
N THR A 289 10.88 -2.57 -13.99
CA THR A 289 11.66 -2.68 -15.24
C THR A 289 11.44 -4.04 -15.88
N ILE A 290 11.79 -4.18 -17.17
CA ILE A 290 11.65 -5.45 -17.89
C ILE A 290 12.52 -6.53 -17.24
N ASP A 291 13.75 -6.19 -16.85
CA ASP A 291 14.69 -7.13 -16.23
C ASP A 291 14.17 -7.60 -14.87
N ALA A 292 13.78 -6.68 -13.99
CA ALA A 292 13.20 -7.02 -12.68
C ALA A 292 11.89 -7.84 -12.81
N TYR A 293 11.05 -7.53 -13.81
CA TYR A 293 9.86 -8.31 -14.11
C TYR A 293 10.21 -9.72 -14.58
N TRP A 294 11.17 -9.84 -15.48
CA TRP A 294 11.62 -11.14 -16.00
C TRP A 294 12.24 -11.99 -14.89
N GLU A 295 13.15 -11.43 -14.11
CA GLU A 295 13.80 -12.11 -12.97
C GLU A 295 12.77 -12.62 -11.97
N ALA A 296 11.83 -11.78 -11.58
CA ALA A 296 10.77 -12.17 -10.64
C ALA A 296 9.87 -13.31 -11.20
N ASN A 297 9.58 -13.33 -12.50
CA ASN A 297 8.87 -14.46 -13.13
C ASN A 297 9.72 -15.73 -13.15
N MET A 298 11.03 -15.61 -13.45
CA MET A 298 11.94 -16.76 -13.45
C MET A 298 12.16 -17.33 -12.06
N GLU A 299 12.14 -16.50 -11.01
CA GLU A 299 12.17 -16.97 -9.62
C GLU A 299 11.00 -17.94 -9.32
N MET A 300 9.81 -17.70 -9.89
CA MET A 300 8.65 -18.57 -9.70
C MET A 300 8.76 -19.92 -10.42
N THR A 301 9.74 -20.11 -11.32
CA THR A 301 9.99 -21.39 -11.99
C THR A 301 10.96 -22.30 -11.25
N LYS A 302 11.59 -21.81 -10.17
CA LYS A 302 12.45 -22.61 -9.31
C LYS A 302 11.68 -23.75 -8.65
N VAL A 303 12.34 -24.87 -8.32
CA VAL A 303 11.74 -26.00 -7.60
C VAL A 303 11.19 -25.56 -6.24
N THR A 304 11.93 -24.68 -5.57
CA THR A 304 11.51 -24.03 -4.32
C THR A 304 11.63 -22.51 -4.50
N PRO A 305 10.57 -21.83 -4.93
CA PRO A 305 10.58 -20.38 -5.06
C PRO A 305 10.57 -19.71 -3.68
N GLU A 306 11.20 -18.55 -3.58
CA GLU A 306 11.23 -17.74 -2.33
C GLU A 306 9.81 -17.29 -1.90
N LEU A 307 8.94 -17.01 -2.87
CA LEU A 307 7.54 -16.71 -2.63
C LEU A 307 6.69 -17.98 -2.84
N ASN A 308 6.09 -18.50 -1.78
CA ASN A 308 5.20 -19.65 -1.88
C ASN A 308 3.82 -19.24 -2.43
N LEU A 309 3.54 -19.59 -3.70
CA LEU A 309 2.24 -19.36 -4.34
C LEU A 309 1.19 -20.46 -4.02
N TYR A 310 1.61 -21.58 -3.42
CA TYR A 310 0.75 -22.71 -3.04
C TYR A 310 0.32 -22.66 -1.57
N ASP A 311 0.64 -21.57 -0.88
CA ASP A 311 0.26 -21.35 0.52
C ASP A 311 -1.26 -21.25 0.64
N ARG A 312 -1.86 -22.19 1.39
CA ARG A 312 -3.32 -22.25 1.59
C ARG A 312 -3.81 -21.31 2.68
N ASP A 313 -2.92 -20.91 3.59
CA ASP A 313 -3.25 -20.01 4.68
C ASP A 313 -3.24 -18.53 4.21
N TRP A 314 -2.50 -18.27 3.12
CA TRP A 314 -2.46 -16.93 2.49
C TRP A 314 -2.52 -17.04 0.95
N PRO A 315 -3.67 -17.46 0.39
CA PRO A 315 -3.81 -17.66 -1.05
C PRO A 315 -3.77 -16.35 -1.83
N ILE A 316 -3.21 -16.38 -3.02
CA ILE A 316 -3.35 -15.29 -3.98
C ILE A 316 -4.55 -15.59 -4.88
N TRP A 317 -5.59 -14.80 -4.71
CA TRP A 317 -6.82 -14.88 -5.50
C TRP A 317 -6.62 -14.22 -6.87
N THR A 318 -7.26 -14.76 -7.90
CA THR A 318 -7.22 -14.22 -9.26
C THR A 318 -8.40 -14.71 -10.09
N TYR A 319 -8.66 -14.02 -11.19
CA TYR A 319 -9.53 -14.54 -12.25
C TYR A 319 -8.77 -15.57 -13.07
N GLN A 320 -9.35 -16.74 -13.20
CA GLN A 320 -8.84 -17.78 -14.08
C GLN A 320 -9.87 -18.07 -15.18
N GLU A 321 -9.49 -17.90 -16.44
CA GLU A 321 -10.30 -18.35 -17.57
C GLU A 321 -10.34 -19.88 -17.58
N GLN A 322 -11.52 -20.44 -17.82
CA GLN A 322 -11.68 -21.89 -17.95
C GLN A 322 -11.30 -22.30 -19.37
N LEU A 323 -10.01 -22.24 -19.64
CA LEU A 323 -9.45 -22.75 -20.88
C LEU A 323 -8.79 -24.09 -20.61
N PRO A 324 -8.78 -25.02 -21.61
CA PRO A 324 -8.02 -26.27 -21.47
C PRO A 324 -6.54 -25.94 -21.28
N PRO A 325 -5.77 -26.80 -20.56
CA PRO A 325 -4.34 -26.65 -20.47
C PRO A 325 -3.73 -26.65 -21.89
N ALA A 326 -2.77 -25.74 -22.11
CA ALA A 326 -2.04 -25.65 -23.37
C ALA A 326 -1.10 -26.82 -23.58
#